data_b2acd4d74d9c04427cd217e7bb2743de
#
_entry.id   b2acd4d74d9c04427cd217e7bb2743de
#
_cell.length_a   1.000
_cell.length_b   1.000
_cell.length_c   1.000
_cell.angle_alpha   90.00
_cell.angle_beta   90.00
_cell.angle_gamma   90.00
#
_symmetry.space_group_name_H-M   'P 1'
#
loop_
_entity.id
_entity.type
_entity.pdbx_description
1 polymer ?
#
loop_
_entity_poly.entity_id
_entity_poly.type
_entity_poly.pdbx_seq_one_letter_code
_entity_poly.pdbx_strand_id
1 'polypeptide(L)'
;MILKKTAKWLKKLVLKHKLNFIDSELVKIKENNLHRKLQYGKAHGAHITIKNKKLINLCSNDYLGIPITKIQTNQLQSSSRLVSGNDESYKKLEKILAKHKSQQSSLIYPTGYMANLGSISAIAKKEIWY
;
A
#
# COMPACT_ATOMS: atom_id res chain seq x y z
N MET A 1 -6.44 35.34 4.77
CA MET A 1 -5.60 34.28 4.21
C MET A 1 -4.65 33.61 5.23
N ILE A 2 -4.12 34.37 6.19
CA ILE A 2 -3.17 33.90 7.24
C ILE A 2 -3.82 32.92 8.23
N LEU A 3 -5.04 33.19 8.72
CA LEU A 3 -5.75 32.35 9.70
C LEU A 3 -6.05 30.89 9.22
N LYS A 4 -6.28 30.70 7.91
CA LYS A 4 -6.48 29.34 7.35
C LYS A 4 -5.18 28.53 7.29
N LYS A 5 -4.02 29.17 7.12
CA LYS A 5 -2.71 28.52 7.13
C LYS A 5 -2.30 28.09 8.54
N THR A 6 -2.55 28.92 9.55
CA THR A 6 -2.25 28.60 10.95
C THR A 6 -3.12 27.47 11.49
N ALA A 7 -4.42 27.44 11.18
CA ALA A 7 -5.32 26.36 11.56
C ALA A 7 -4.93 25.02 10.92
N LYS A 8 -4.47 25.03 9.66
CA LYS A 8 -3.97 23.84 8.96
C LYS A 8 -2.66 23.34 9.56
N TRP A 9 -1.78 24.24 9.98
CA TRP A 9 -0.51 23.90 10.63
C TRP A 9 -0.74 23.30 12.03
N LEU A 10 -1.62 23.92 12.85
CA LEU A 10 -2.00 23.41 14.17
C LEU A 10 -2.66 22.03 14.09
N LYS A 11 -3.59 21.79 13.15
CA LYS A 11 -4.16 20.46 12.91
C LYS A 11 -3.07 19.43 12.56
N LYS A 12 -2.09 19.80 11.75
CA LYS A 12 -0.97 18.91 11.39
C LYS A 12 -0.08 18.60 12.59
N LEU A 13 0.14 19.57 13.48
CA LEU A 13 0.94 19.39 14.70
C LEU A 13 0.24 18.48 15.71
N VAL A 14 -1.07 18.70 15.94
CA VAL A 14 -1.90 17.88 16.84
C VAL A 14 -2.02 16.43 16.32
N LEU A 15 -2.19 16.25 15.00
CA LEU A 15 -2.21 14.91 14.42
C LEU A 15 -0.86 14.18 14.58
N LYS A 16 0.24 14.90 14.39
CA LYS A 16 1.59 14.34 14.57
C LYS A 16 1.80 13.86 16.00
N HIS A 17 1.32 14.59 16.99
CA HIS A 17 1.45 14.21 18.40
C HIS A 17 0.62 12.98 18.77
N LYS A 18 -0.60 12.87 18.21
CA LYS A 18 -1.49 11.70 18.46
C LYS A 18 -1.00 10.40 17.83
N LEU A 19 -0.14 10.46 16.81
CA LEU A 19 0.34 9.31 16.06
C LEU A 19 1.82 8.96 16.32
N ASN A 20 2.45 9.58 17.33
CA ASN A 20 3.85 9.30 17.67
C ASN A 20 4.11 7.83 18.04
N PHE A 21 3.08 7.12 18.52
CA PHE A 21 3.20 5.69 18.80
C PHE A 21 3.49 4.86 17.54
N ILE A 22 3.03 5.32 16.35
CA ILE A 22 3.27 4.61 15.09
C ILE A 22 4.76 4.55 14.79
N ASP A 23 5.49 5.65 15.01
CA ASP A 23 6.93 5.70 14.76
C ASP A 23 7.66 4.72 15.69
N SER A 24 7.29 4.66 16.97
CA SER A 24 7.88 3.73 17.91
C SER A 24 7.59 2.26 17.59
N GLU A 25 6.37 1.94 17.15
CA GLU A 25 6.01 0.59 16.71
C GLU A 25 6.75 0.20 15.41
N LEU A 26 6.89 1.13 14.46
CA LEU A 26 7.66 0.89 13.23
C LEU A 26 9.14 0.62 13.52
N VAL A 27 9.73 1.27 14.52
CA VAL A 27 11.10 0.98 14.98
C VAL A 27 11.18 -0.46 15.48
N LYS A 28 10.31 -0.87 16.41
CA LYS A 28 10.27 -2.25 16.93
C LYS A 28 10.11 -3.30 15.84
N ILE A 29 9.22 -3.05 14.86
CA ILE A 29 8.99 -3.95 13.73
C ILE A 29 10.26 -4.08 12.88
N LYS A 30 11.03 -3.00 12.69
CA LYS A 30 12.30 -3.01 11.96
C LYS A 30 13.39 -3.76 12.73
N GLU A 31 13.53 -3.51 14.02
CA GLU A 31 14.51 -4.17 14.90
C GLU A 31 14.30 -5.70 14.94
N ASN A 32 13.04 -6.14 14.92
CA ASN A 32 12.68 -7.55 14.86
C ASN A 32 12.69 -8.15 13.44
N ASN A 33 13.17 -7.42 12.42
CA ASN A 33 13.18 -7.86 11.01
C ASN A 33 11.79 -8.26 10.45
N LEU A 34 10.71 -7.73 11.02
CA LEU A 34 9.33 -8.00 10.60
C LEU A 34 8.78 -6.95 9.62
N HIS A 35 9.56 -5.91 9.32
CA HIS A 35 9.12 -4.83 8.45
C HIS A 35 9.04 -5.27 6.99
N ARG A 36 7.82 -5.43 6.48
CA ARG A 36 7.55 -5.75 5.07
C ARG A 36 7.31 -4.48 4.26
N LYS A 37 7.89 -4.43 3.07
CA LYS A 37 7.69 -3.34 2.10
C LYS A 37 7.07 -3.89 0.84
N LEU A 38 6.05 -3.18 0.32
CA LEU A 38 5.52 -3.47 -1.00
C LEU A 38 6.60 -3.21 -2.06
N GLN A 39 6.82 -4.20 -2.92
CA GLN A 39 7.71 -4.07 -4.07
C GLN A 39 6.85 -3.88 -5.32
N TYR A 40 7.11 -2.82 -6.06
CA TYR A 40 6.46 -2.60 -7.34
C TYR A 40 7.24 -3.29 -8.44
N GLY A 41 6.55 -4.09 -9.24
CA GLY A 41 7.15 -4.80 -10.35
C GLY A 41 6.20 -4.90 -11.54
N LYS A 42 6.74 -5.28 -12.69
CA LYS A 42 5.98 -5.61 -13.91
C LYS A 42 6.19 -7.10 -14.20
N ALA A 43 5.12 -7.89 -14.10
CA ALA A 43 5.16 -9.29 -14.46
C ALA A 43 4.95 -9.47 -15.96
N HIS A 44 5.65 -10.44 -16.54
CA HIS A 44 5.48 -10.89 -17.92
C HIS A 44 5.83 -12.38 -18.01
N GLY A 45 4.82 -13.24 -18.14
CA GLY A 45 4.97 -14.68 -18.08
C GLY A 45 5.66 -15.13 -16.77
N ALA A 46 6.65 -15.97 -16.89
CA ALA A 46 7.41 -16.48 -15.74
C ALA A 46 8.39 -15.47 -15.12
N HIS A 47 8.39 -14.22 -15.58
CA HIS A 47 9.35 -13.21 -15.10
C HIS A 47 8.66 -12.02 -14.46
N ILE A 48 9.36 -11.38 -13.53
CA ILE A 48 8.97 -10.08 -12.97
C ILE A 48 10.16 -9.11 -13.03
N THR A 49 9.90 -7.88 -13.43
CA THR A 49 10.91 -6.81 -13.41
C THR A 49 10.69 -5.93 -12.20
N ILE A 50 11.65 -5.92 -11.28
CA ILE A 50 11.66 -5.08 -10.06
C ILE A 50 12.93 -4.22 -10.08
N LYS A 51 12.80 -2.91 -9.93
CA LYS A 51 13.94 -1.96 -9.94
C LYS A 51 14.88 -2.18 -11.13
N ASN A 52 14.32 -2.37 -12.32
CA ASN A 52 15.03 -2.64 -13.58
C ASN A 52 15.79 -3.99 -13.63
N LYS A 53 15.61 -4.87 -12.65
CA LYS A 53 16.18 -6.22 -12.68
C LYS A 53 15.10 -7.22 -13.09
N LYS A 54 15.39 -8.03 -14.11
CA LYS A 54 14.52 -9.13 -14.54
C LYS A 54 14.81 -10.36 -13.69
N LEU A 55 13.80 -10.87 -13.01
CA LEU A 55 13.87 -12.00 -12.09
C LEU A 55 12.86 -13.08 -12.51
N ILE A 56 13.12 -14.35 -12.18
CA ILE A 56 12.15 -15.42 -12.31
C ILE A 56 11.12 -15.26 -11.18
N ASN A 57 9.83 -15.23 -11.51
CA ASN A 57 8.74 -15.06 -10.55
C ASN A 57 8.23 -16.43 -10.03
N LEU A 58 8.87 -16.96 -9.02
CA LEU A 58 8.43 -18.19 -8.35
C LEU A 58 7.26 -17.98 -7.36
N CYS A 59 6.83 -16.71 -7.17
CA CYS A 59 5.76 -16.35 -6.25
C CYS A 59 4.41 -16.16 -6.95
N SER A 60 4.30 -16.45 -8.25
CA SER A 60 3.04 -16.34 -9.00
C SER A 60 2.14 -17.55 -8.71
N ASN A 61 0.83 -17.28 -8.61
CA ASN A 61 -0.21 -18.32 -8.59
C ASN A 61 -0.72 -18.66 -10.01
N ASP A 62 -0.20 -17.99 -11.02
CA ASP A 62 -0.52 -18.26 -12.43
C ASP A 62 0.32 -19.42 -12.95
N TYR A 63 -0.01 -20.65 -12.50
CA TYR A 63 0.73 -21.85 -12.84
C TYR A 63 0.59 -22.27 -14.32
N LEU A 64 -0.49 -21.87 -14.97
CA LEU A 64 -0.80 -22.27 -16.35
C LEU A 64 -0.43 -21.22 -17.39
N GLY A 65 -0.20 -19.96 -16.97
CA GLY A 65 0.14 -18.87 -17.88
C GLY A 65 -0.91 -18.62 -18.95
N ILE A 66 -2.20 -18.81 -18.62
CA ILE A 66 -3.30 -18.69 -19.59
C ILE A 66 -3.42 -17.24 -20.06
N PRO A 67 -3.18 -16.96 -21.37
CA PRO A 67 -3.25 -15.59 -21.85
C PRO A 67 -4.70 -15.08 -21.86
N ILE A 68 -4.94 -13.91 -21.29
CA ILE A 68 -6.23 -13.22 -21.35
C ILE A 68 -6.30 -12.48 -22.70
N THR A 69 -6.81 -13.14 -23.74
CA THR A 69 -6.74 -12.70 -25.13
C THR A 69 -7.67 -11.55 -25.51
N LYS A 70 -8.60 -11.13 -24.63
CA LYS A 70 -9.64 -10.13 -24.98
C LYS A 70 -9.62 -8.86 -24.11
N ILE A 71 -8.78 -8.77 -23.11
CA ILE A 71 -8.71 -7.57 -22.27
C ILE A 71 -7.41 -6.84 -22.62
N GLN A 72 -7.50 -5.64 -23.17
CA GLN A 72 -6.36 -4.75 -23.44
C GLN A 72 -5.77 -4.18 -22.14
N THR A 73 -5.63 -4.99 -21.11
CA THR A 73 -4.96 -4.63 -19.87
C THR A 73 -3.59 -5.27 -19.87
N ASN A 74 -2.63 -4.57 -19.30
CA ASN A 74 -1.35 -5.18 -18.92
C ASN A 74 -1.63 -6.45 -18.13
N GLN A 75 -0.76 -7.44 -18.31
CA GLN A 75 -0.88 -8.73 -17.64
C GLN A 75 -1.14 -8.52 -16.14
N LEU A 76 -2.29 -9.03 -15.65
CA LEU A 76 -2.66 -8.92 -14.24
C LEU A 76 -1.67 -9.70 -13.38
N GLN A 77 -1.33 -9.14 -12.23
CA GLN A 77 -0.51 -9.82 -11.24
C GLN A 77 -1.32 -10.92 -10.56
N SER A 78 -0.87 -12.17 -10.67
CA SER A 78 -1.56 -13.36 -10.14
C SER A 78 -1.05 -13.77 -8.75
N SER A 79 -0.75 -12.79 -7.90
CA SER A 79 -0.33 -13.04 -6.52
C SER A 79 -0.72 -11.88 -5.60
N SER A 80 -0.59 -12.08 -4.29
CA SER A 80 -0.92 -11.03 -3.32
C SER A 80 0.04 -9.81 -3.45
N ARG A 81 -0.44 -8.63 -3.08
CA ARG A 81 0.35 -7.39 -3.12
C ARG A 81 1.63 -7.43 -2.28
N LEU A 82 1.64 -8.19 -1.19
CA LEU A 82 2.82 -8.33 -0.32
C LEU A 82 3.87 -9.32 -0.86
N VAL A 83 3.52 -10.11 -1.87
CA VAL A 83 4.42 -11.06 -2.52
C VAL A 83 4.95 -10.45 -3.82
N SER A 84 4.28 -10.66 -4.94
CA SER A 84 4.66 -10.13 -6.25
C SER A 84 3.52 -9.44 -7.00
N GLY A 85 2.31 -9.38 -6.42
CA GLY A 85 1.10 -8.86 -7.04
C GLY A 85 0.89 -7.35 -6.91
N ASN A 86 1.91 -6.58 -6.51
CA ASN A 86 1.80 -5.13 -6.39
C ASN A 86 2.27 -4.42 -7.66
N ASP A 87 1.41 -4.36 -8.66
CA ASP A 87 1.67 -3.71 -9.94
C ASP A 87 1.81 -2.18 -9.81
N GLU A 88 2.53 -1.56 -10.75
CA GLU A 88 2.68 -0.09 -10.78
C GLU A 88 1.36 0.65 -11.00
N SER A 89 0.35 0.02 -11.55
CA SER A 89 -1.00 0.58 -11.69
C SER A 89 -1.64 0.92 -10.35
N TYR A 90 -1.40 0.11 -9.31
CA TYR A 90 -1.81 0.44 -7.94
C TYR A 90 -1.21 1.76 -7.48
N LYS A 91 0.09 1.96 -7.70
CA LYS A 91 0.78 3.19 -7.32
C LYS A 91 0.21 4.42 -8.03
N LYS A 92 -0.11 4.28 -9.33
CA LYS A 92 -0.71 5.36 -10.12
C LYS A 92 -2.11 5.70 -9.60
N LEU A 93 -2.95 4.69 -9.39
CA LEU A 93 -4.31 4.85 -8.90
C LEU A 93 -4.34 5.43 -7.48
N GLU A 94 -3.51 4.93 -6.57
CA GLU A 94 -3.38 5.44 -5.21
C GLU A 94 -3.00 6.93 -5.20
N LYS A 95 -2.08 7.37 -6.06
CA LYS A 95 -1.73 8.80 -6.21
C LYS A 95 -2.91 9.64 -6.71
N ILE A 96 -3.66 9.14 -7.69
CA ILE A 96 -4.83 9.84 -8.25
C ILE A 96 -5.91 9.99 -7.16
N LEU A 97 -6.20 8.92 -6.43
CA LEU A 97 -7.20 8.92 -5.35
C LEU A 97 -6.79 9.85 -4.20
N ALA A 98 -5.53 9.81 -3.79
CA ALA A 98 -5.01 10.70 -2.76
C ALA A 98 -5.19 12.18 -3.17
N LYS A 99 -4.82 12.52 -4.41
CA LYS A 99 -5.01 13.87 -4.96
C LYS A 99 -6.49 14.28 -5.01
N HIS A 100 -7.36 13.39 -5.50
CA HIS A 100 -8.81 13.63 -5.60
C HIS A 100 -9.44 13.91 -4.24
N LYS A 101 -9.02 13.19 -3.20
CA LYS A 101 -9.49 13.37 -1.81
C LYS A 101 -8.69 14.42 -1.02
N SER A 102 -7.74 15.13 -1.65
CA SER A 102 -6.86 16.11 -0.98
C SER A 102 -6.14 15.52 0.23
N GLN A 103 -5.75 14.24 0.15
CA GLN A 103 -4.98 13.51 1.16
C GLN A 103 -3.52 13.36 0.74
N GLN A 104 -2.64 13.06 1.70
CA GLN A 104 -1.21 12.87 1.44
C GLN A 104 -0.94 11.56 0.71
N SER A 105 -1.70 10.51 1.02
CA SER A 105 -1.60 9.18 0.43
C SER A 105 -2.94 8.45 0.48
N SER A 106 -3.04 7.37 -0.28
CA SER A 106 -4.15 6.43 -0.20
C SER A 106 -3.64 5.00 -0.34
N LEU A 107 -4.41 4.05 0.13
CA LEU A 107 -4.15 2.62 -0.01
C LEU A 107 -5.42 1.92 -0.50
N ILE A 108 -5.28 1.09 -1.53
CA ILE A 108 -6.40 0.36 -2.15
C ILE A 108 -6.51 -1.02 -1.53
N TYR A 109 -7.73 -1.39 -1.18
CA TYR A 109 -8.11 -2.73 -0.74
C TYR A 109 -9.13 -3.34 -1.70
N PRO A 110 -9.19 -4.68 -1.84
CA PRO A 110 -10.17 -5.36 -2.69
C PRO A 110 -11.63 -5.15 -2.26
N THR A 111 -11.86 -4.95 -0.96
CA THR A 111 -13.20 -4.72 -0.39
C THR A 111 -13.16 -3.69 0.73
N GLY A 112 -14.28 -3.01 0.98
CA GLY A 112 -14.43 -2.10 2.12
C GLY A 112 -14.26 -2.80 3.47
N TYR A 113 -14.72 -4.06 3.58
CA TYR A 113 -14.51 -4.87 4.78
C TYR A 113 -13.01 -5.04 5.11
N MET A 114 -12.21 -5.42 4.12
CA MET A 114 -10.75 -5.55 4.30
C MET A 114 -10.09 -4.22 4.62
N ALA A 115 -10.55 -3.12 4.03
CA ALA A 115 -10.07 -1.78 4.34
C ALA A 115 -10.35 -1.41 5.80
N ASN A 116 -11.56 -1.64 6.28
CA ASN A 116 -11.93 -1.37 7.67
C ASN A 116 -11.14 -2.26 8.64
N LEU A 117 -11.10 -3.58 8.40
CA LEU A 117 -10.38 -4.51 9.25
C LEU A 117 -8.89 -4.17 9.33
N GLY A 118 -8.25 -3.95 8.18
CA GLY A 118 -6.83 -3.63 8.11
C GLY A 118 -6.49 -2.27 8.72
N SER A 119 -7.31 -1.25 8.46
CA SER A 119 -7.05 0.10 8.97
C SER A 119 -7.31 0.22 10.47
N ILE A 120 -8.42 -0.34 10.94
CA ILE A 120 -8.79 -0.29 12.37
C ILE A 120 -7.77 -1.09 13.19
N SER A 121 -7.44 -2.32 12.79
CA SER A 121 -6.48 -3.16 13.52
C SER A 121 -5.07 -2.58 13.54
N ALA A 122 -4.67 -1.80 12.52
CA ALA A 122 -3.37 -1.15 12.48
C ALA A 122 -3.27 0.09 13.39
N ILE A 123 -4.39 0.79 13.63
CA ILE A 123 -4.40 2.07 14.33
C ILE A 123 -4.98 1.95 15.74
N ALA A 124 -6.02 1.12 15.91
CA ALA A 124 -6.67 0.92 17.21
C ALA A 124 -5.86 -0.03 18.08
N LYS A 125 -5.39 0.47 19.23
CA LYS A 125 -4.83 -0.36 20.29
C LYS A 125 -5.94 -0.84 21.22
N LYS A 126 -5.69 -1.93 21.95
CA LYS A 126 -6.63 -2.53 22.90
C LYS A 126 -7.18 -1.54 23.95
N GLU A 127 -6.43 -0.48 24.21
CA GLU A 127 -6.76 0.59 25.17
C GLU A 127 -7.65 1.72 24.63
N ILE A 128 -8.02 1.67 23.35
CA ILE A 128 -8.83 2.73 22.70
C ILE A 128 -10.35 2.41 22.75
N TRP A 129 -10.73 1.25 23.28
CA TRP A 129 -12.11 0.77 23.33
C TRP A 129 -12.86 1.06 24.65
N TYR A 130 -12.36 2.03 25.46
CA TYR A 130 -13.03 2.50 26.66
C TYR A 130 -13.24 4.00 26.66
#